data_e157203000f1e933a10861fbc588cd51
#
_entry.id   e157203000f1e933a10861fbc588cd51
#
_cell.length_a   1.000
_cell.length_b   1.000
_cell.length_c   1.000
_cell.angle_alpha   90.00
_cell.angle_beta   90.00
_cell.angle_gamma   90.00
#
_symmetry.space_group_name_H-M   'P 1'
#
loop_
_entity.id
_entity.type
_entity.pdbx_description
1 polymer ?
#
loop_
_entity_poly.entity_id
_entity_poly.type
_entity_poly.pdbx_seq_one_letter_code
_entity_poly.pdbx_strand_id
1 'polypeptide(L)'
;MHVLCFLSVSILQGLENIVLIELFRRGYDVHVGRVDDKEIDFVATRQNDKIYVQVSYILASESAIEREFGVYALVCDNWPKYVVSMDELDMSRDGIKHMNIMNFLLACDRT
;
A
#
# COMPACT_ATOMS: atom_id res chain seq x y z
N MET A 1 -23.47 -6.09 -12.99
CA MET A 1 -22.15 -6.67 -12.72
C MET A 1 -21.01 -5.76 -13.14
N HIS A 2 -21.06 -5.30 -14.40
CA HIS A 2 -20.01 -4.42 -14.90
C HIS A 2 -19.91 -3.11 -14.14
N VAL A 3 -21.05 -2.59 -13.69
CA VAL A 3 -21.08 -1.32 -12.96
C VAL A 3 -20.33 -1.43 -11.63
N LEU A 4 -20.53 -2.55 -10.90
CA LEU A 4 -19.86 -2.75 -9.62
C LEU A 4 -18.36 -2.88 -9.79
N CYS A 5 -17.91 -3.63 -10.80
CA CYS A 5 -16.47 -3.76 -11.07
C CYS A 5 -15.86 -2.41 -11.43
N PHE A 6 -16.56 -1.62 -12.24
CA PHE A 6 -16.09 -0.31 -12.62
C PHE A 6 -15.97 0.61 -11.42
N LEU A 7 -16.98 0.60 -10.54
CA LEU A 7 -16.94 1.43 -9.32
C LEU A 7 -15.78 1.05 -8.42
N SER A 8 -15.52 -0.26 -8.26
CA SER A 8 -14.41 -0.72 -7.44
C SER A 8 -13.06 -0.26 -7.99
N VAL A 9 -12.88 -0.32 -9.30
CA VAL A 9 -11.66 0.15 -9.94
C VAL A 9 -11.49 1.66 -9.74
N SER A 10 -12.58 2.43 -9.87
CA SER A 10 -12.54 3.88 -9.67
C SER A 10 -12.20 4.24 -8.23
N ILE A 11 -12.74 3.49 -7.27
CA ILE A 11 -12.44 3.72 -5.84
C ILE A 11 -10.98 3.41 -5.57
N LEU A 12 -10.46 2.31 -6.12
CA LEU A 12 -9.06 1.95 -5.94
C LEU A 12 -8.14 3.02 -6.49
N GLN A 13 -8.44 3.54 -7.69
CA GLN A 13 -7.65 4.62 -8.27
C GLN A 13 -7.66 5.85 -7.37
N GLY A 14 -8.82 6.19 -6.80
CA GLY A 14 -8.93 7.30 -5.87
C GLY A 14 -8.06 7.10 -4.64
N LEU A 15 -8.07 5.89 -4.09
CA LEU A 15 -7.24 5.56 -2.92
C LEU A 15 -5.77 5.65 -3.27
N GLU A 16 -5.37 5.13 -4.42
CA GLU A 16 -3.98 5.20 -4.86
C GLU A 16 -3.53 6.64 -4.98
N ASN A 17 -4.37 7.50 -5.55
CA ASN A 17 -4.05 8.92 -5.68
C ASN A 17 -3.90 9.60 -4.33
N ILE A 18 -4.78 9.28 -3.39
CA ILE A 18 -4.71 9.84 -2.03
C ILE A 18 -3.39 9.43 -1.36
N VAL A 19 -3.03 8.16 -1.47
CA VAL A 19 -1.78 7.66 -0.88
C VAL A 19 -0.59 8.34 -1.53
N LEU A 20 -0.60 8.47 -2.85
CA LEU A 20 0.48 9.12 -3.59
C LEU A 20 0.66 10.56 -3.14
N ILE A 21 -0.44 11.31 -3.04
CA ILE A 21 -0.39 12.70 -2.62
C ILE A 21 0.16 12.79 -1.19
N GLU A 22 -0.27 11.90 -0.31
CA GLU A 22 0.23 11.90 1.06
C GLU A 22 1.73 11.61 1.12
N LEU A 23 2.21 10.69 0.31
CA LEU A 23 3.64 10.39 0.26
C LEU A 23 4.44 11.59 -0.23
N PHE A 24 3.94 12.28 -1.26
CA PHE A 24 4.58 13.52 -1.72
C PHE A 24 4.58 14.58 -0.63
N ARG A 25 3.46 14.69 0.09
CA ARG A 25 3.36 15.67 1.18
C ARG A 25 4.41 15.42 2.27
N ARG A 26 4.75 14.16 2.49
CA ARG A 26 5.76 13.78 3.48
C ARG A 26 7.19 13.91 2.94
N GLY A 27 7.36 14.35 1.71
CA GLY A 27 8.67 14.59 1.13
C GLY A 27 9.30 13.41 0.44
N TYR A 28 8.53 12.35 0.17
CA TYR A 28 9.06 11.20 -0.55
C TYR A 28 9.07 11.42 -2.06
N ASP A 29 10.08 10.88 -2.72
CA ASP A 29 10.01 10.58 -4.15
C ASP A 29 9.35 9.22 -4.27
N VAL A 30 8.46 9.06 -5.27
CA VAL A 30 7.67 7.84 -5.38
C VAL A 30 7.80 7.26 -6.77
N HIS A 31 7.95 5.95 -6.84
CA HIS A 31 7.97 5.24 -8.13
C HIS A 31 7.33 3.87 -7.93
N VAL A 32 6.98 3.22 -9.03
CA VAL A 32 6.45 1.86 -9.01
C VAL A 32 7.62 0.90 -8.84
N GLY A 33 7.48 -0.04 -7.90
CA GLY A 33 8.49 -1.06 -7.70
C GLY A 33 8.21 -2.30 -8.53
N ARG A 34 9.24 -3.07 -8.78
CA ARG A 34 9.10 -4.34 -9.49
C ARG A 34 10.03 -5.36 -8.89
N VAL A 35 9.47 -6.53 -8.56
CA VAL A 35 10.25 -7.67 -8.07
C VAL A 35 9.84 -8.86 -8.92
N ASP A 36 10.77 -9.38 -9.71
CA ASP A 36 10.49 -10.40 -10.71
C ASP A 36 9.42 -9.90 -11.67
N ASP A 37 8.30 -10.59 -11.81
CA ASP A 37 7.20 -10.19 -12.68
C ASP A 37 6.06 -9.51 -11.91
N LYS A 38 6.28 -9.18 -10.64
CA LYS A 38 5.26 -8.56 -9.80
C LYS A 38 5.60 -7.10 -9.53
N GLU A 39 4.56 -6.29 -9.36
CA GLU A 39 4.72 -4.88 -9.08
C GLU A 39 4.36 -4.56 -7.64
N ILE A 40 5.08 -3.59 -7.08
CA ILE A 40 4.72 -2.95 -5.82
C ILE A 40 4.18 -1.59 -6.19
N ASP A 41 3.01 -1.25 -5.67
CA ASP A 41 2.30 -0.04 -6.08
C ASP A 41 3.18 1.19 -5.92
N PHE A 42 3.78 1.38 -4.74
CA PHE A 42 4.63 2.54 -4.49
C PHE A 42 5.88 2.14 -3.74
N VAL A 43 7.01 2.60 -4.24
CA VAL A 43 8.28 2.61 -3.51
C VAL A 43 8.61 4.07 -3.25
N ALA A 44 8.63 4.44 -1.98
CA ALA A 44 8.80 5.84 -1.57
C ALA A 44 10.15 6.01 -0.91
N THR A 45 10.96 6.94 -1.41
CA THR A 45 12.30 7.17 -0.89
C THR A 45 12.50 8.64 -0.56
N ARG A 46 13.27 8.90 0.49
CA ARG A 46 13.73 10.25 0.83
C ARG A 46 15.00 10.11 1.65
N GLN A 47 16.02 10.87 1.28
CA GLN A 47 17.32 10.87 1.94
C GLN A 47 17.76 9.48 2.42
N ASN A 48 17.62 9.22 3.72
CA ASN A 48 18.07 7.95 4.32
C ASN A 48 16.90 7.07 4.72
N ASP A 49 15.76 7.20 4.04
CA ASP A 49 14.53 6.53 4.42
C ASP A 49 13.85 5.96 3.17
N LYS A 50 13.21 4.82 3.35
CA LYS A 50 12.52 4.13 2.26
C LYS A 50 11.37 3.33 2.83
N ILE A 51 10.22 3.37 2.18
CA ILE A 51 9.10 2.51 2.54
C ILE A 51 8.45 1.96 1.28
N TYR A 52 7.76 0.85 1.44
CA TYR A 52 6.98 0.21 0.39
C TYR A 52 5.51 0.30 0.77
N VAL A 53 4.65 0.64 -0.18
CA VAL A 53 3.21 0.74 0.09
C VAL A 53 2.44 0.05 -1.03
N GLN A 54 1.59 -0.90 -0.64
CA GLN A 54 0.58 -1.50 -1.51
C GLN A 54 -0.76 -0.91 -1.12
N VAL A 55 -1.63 -0.68 -2.10
CA VAL A 55 -2.95 -0.10 -1.87
C VAL A 55 -4.00 -1.07 -2.38
N SER A 56 -5.01 -1.35 -1.54
CA SER A 56 -6.13 -2.19 -1.91
C SER A 56 -7.41 -1.50 -1.45
N TYR A 57 -8.53 -1.75 -2.16
CA TYR A 57 -9.81 -1.22 -1.70
C TYR A 57 -10.24 -1.96 -0.45
N ILE A 58 -10.46 -3.25 -0.57
CA ILE A 58 -10.88 -4.11 0.54
C ILE A 58 -10.16 -5.44 0.41
N LEU A 59 -9.62 -5.92 1.53
CA LEU A 59 -8.97 -7.22 1.58
C LEU A 59 -10.02 -8.28 1.92
N ALA A 60 -10.87 -8.59 0.95
CA ALA A 60 -12.12 -9.31 1.17
C ALA A 60 -11.96 -10.82 1.25
N SER A 61 -10.82 -11.38 0.84
CA SER A 61 -10.63 -12.82 0.81
C SER A 61 -9.18 -13.14 1.15
N GLU A 62 -8.95 -14.40 1.52
CA GLU A 62 -7.60 -14.84 1.80
C GLU A 62 -6.70 -14.71 0.57
N SER A 63 -7.24 -14.96 -0.61
CA SER A 63 -6.45 -14.81 -1.83
C SER A 63 -6.08 -13.35 -2.11
N ALA A 64 -6.97 -12.41 -1.80
CA ALA A 64 -6.66 -10.99 -1.93
C ALA A 64 -5.56 -10.59 -0.95
N ILE A 65 -5.67 -11.07 0.30
CA ILE A 65 -4.67 -10.80 1.32
C ILE A 65 -3.32 -11.35 0.88
N GLU A 66 -3.28 -12.58 0.42
CA GLU A 66 -2.03 -13.20 -0.01
C GLU A 66 -1.43 -12.49 -1.21
N ARG A 67 -2.27 -11.99 -2.13
CA ARG A 67 -1.78 -11.28 -3.30
C ARG A 67 -1.12 -9.96 -2.91
N GLU A 68 -1.76 -9.19 -2.02
CA GLU A 68 -1.24 -7.88 -1.64
C GLU A 68 -0.04 -7.98 -0.70
N PHE A 69 -0.08 -8.91 0.25
CA PHE A 69 1.04 -9.08 1.19
C PHE A 69 2.16 -9.92 0.60
N GLY A 70 1.79 -10.88 -0.25
CA GLY A 70 2.74 -11.88 -0.73
C GLY A 70 3.83 -11.33 -1.61
N VAL A 71 3.59 -10.21 -2.30
CA VAL A 71 4.62 -9.61 -3.15
C VAL A 71 5.85 -9.23 -2.32
N TYR A 72 5.64 -8.89 -1.05
CA TYR A 72 6.75 -8.50 -0.18
C TYR A 72 7.66 -9.67 0.21
N ALA A 73 7.20 -10.91 0.05
CA ALA A 73 8.05 -12.06 0.33
C ALA A 73 9.27 -12.10 -0.57
N LEU A 74 9.19 -11.45 -1.72
CA LEU A 74 10.29 -11.39 -2.69
C LEU A 74 11.26 -10.23 -2.40
N VAL A 75 10.93 -9.36 -1.46
CA VAL A 75 11.75 -8.20 -1.13
C VAL A 75 12.61 -8.54 0.08
N CYS A 76 13.93 -8.60 -0.13
CA CYS A 76 14.87 -9.08 0.87
C CYS A 76 15.61 -7.93 1.56
N ASP A 77 14.84 -6.98 2.12
CA ASP A 77 15.45 -5.89 2.88
C ASP A 77 14.62 -5.63 4.15
N ASN A 78 15.10 -4.71 4.98
CA ASN A 78 14.49 -4.42 6.27
C ASN A 78 13.70 -3.11 6.28
N TRP A 79 13.46 -2.51 5.12
CA TRP A 79 12.69 -1.28 5.07
C TRP A 79 11.21 -1.57 5.38
N PRO A 80 10.50 -0.63 6.01
CA PRO A 80 9.09 -0.84 6.35
C PRO A 80 8.24 -1.12 5.13
N LYS A 81 7.29 -2.03 5.30
CA LYS A 81 6.40 -2.47 4.23
C LYS A 81 4.97 -2.37 4.74
N TYR A 82 4.13 -1.71 3.94
CA TYR A 82 2.74 -1.39 4.33
C TYR A 82 1.76 -1.88 3.29
N VAL A 83 0.58 -2.28 3.76
CA VAL A 83 -0.61 -2.46 2.92
C VAL A 83 -1.67 -1.52 3.47
N VAL A 84 -2.19 -0.64 2.63
CA VAL A 84 -3.20 0.35 3.01
C VAL A 84 -4.50 -0.01 2.32
N SER A 85 -5.60 -0.04 3.07
CA SER A 85 -6.91 -0.38 2.52
C SER A 85 -8.01 0.33 3.30
N MET A 86 -9.26 0.08 2.89
CA MET A 86 -10.42 0.60 3.61
C MET A 86 -10.84 -0.27 4.79
N ASP A 87 -10.22 -1.43 4.95
CA ASP A 87 -10.56 -2.33 6.05
C ASP A 87 -10.23 -1.71 7.39
N GLU A 88 -11.13 -1.89 8.36
CA GLU A 88 -10.94 -1.32 9.69
C GLU A 88 -10.18 -2.26 10.62
N LEU A 89 -10.23 -3.56 10.35
CA LEU A 89 -9.49 -4.53 11.14
C LEU A 89 -8.03 -4.54 10.73
N ASP A 90 -7.16 -4.67 11.72
CA ASP A 90 -5.72 -4.76 11.47
C ASP A 90 -5.40 -6.15 10.94
N MET A 91 -4.94 -6.22 9.71
CA MET A 91 -4.61 -7.48 9.04
C MET A 91 -3.10 -7.66 8.90
N SER A 92 -2.31 -6.94 9.69
CA SER A 92 -0.86 -7.04 9.64
C SER A 92 -0.40 -8.48 9.81
N ARG A 93 0.61 -8.88 9.04
CA ARG A 93 1.17 -10.23 9.09
C ARG A 93 2.60 -10.23 8.56
N ASP A 94 3.39 -11.18 9.04
CA ASP A 94 4.73 -11.44 8.49
C ASP A 94 5.63 -10.21 8.49
N GLY A 95 5.47 -9.34 9.50
CA GLY A 95 6.25 -8.12 9.58
C GLY A 95 5.78 -7.00 8.67
N ILE A 96 4.67 -7.21 7.94
CA ILE A 96 4.10 -6.20 7.05
C ILE A 96 2.93 -5.55 7.77
N LYS A 97 2.95 -4.23 7.84
CA LYS A 97 1.94 -3.46 8.57
C LYS A 97 0.75 -3.15 7.68
N HIS A 98 -0.44 -3.52 8.12
CA HIS A 98 -1.68 -3.09 7.48
C HIS A 98 -2.20 -1.85 8.17
N MET A 99 -2.66 -0.86 7.39
CA MET A 99 -3.27 0.35 7.93
C MET A 99 -4.53 0.67 7.15
N ASN A 100 -5.58 1.03 7.89
CA ASN A 100 -6.73 1.67 7.27
C ASN A 100 -6.30 3.02 6.68
N ILE A 101 -6.92 3.43 5.58
CA ILE A 101 -6.53 4.65 4.88
C ILE A 101 -6.57 5.88 5.80
N MET A 102 -7.57 5.99 6.66
CA MET A 102 -7.67 7.13 7.58
C MET A 102 -6.51 7.12 8.57
N ASN A 103 -6.16 5.96 9.09
CA ASN A 103 -5.02 5.84 10.01
C ASN A 103 -3.72 6.19 9.32
N PHE A 104 -3.58 5.79 8.06
CA PHE A 104 -2.40 6.14 7.28
C PHE A 104 -2.28 7.67 7.13
N LEU A 105 -3.39 8.34 6.80
CA LEU A 105 -3.37 9.79 6.59
C LEU A 105 -3.13 10.54 7.89
N LEU A 106 -3.61 10.02 9.02
CA LEU A 106 -3.50 10.69 10.31
C LEU A 106 -2.21 10.35 11.04
N ALA A 107 -1.46 9.36 10.57
CA ALA A 107 -0.22 8.97 11.23
C ALA A 107 0.78 10.12 11.20
N CYS A 108 1.41 10.37 12.34
CA CYS A 108 2.46 11.36 12.42
C CYS A 108 3.69 10.86 11.68
N ASP A 109 4.22 11.70 10.82
CA ASP A 109 5.50 11.43 10.18
C ASP A 109 6.59 11.91 11.14
N ARG A 110 7.24 10.95 11.77
CA ARG A 110 8.18 11.27 12.82
C ARG A 110 9.64 11.22 12.41
N THR A 111 9.86 11.06 11.15
CA THR A 111 11.25 10.99 10.66
C THR A 111 11.74 12.31 10.11
#